data_fb40f630448f2939e8ce0520cf27a2dd
#
_entry.id   fb40f630448f2939e8ce0520cf27a2dd
#
_cell.length_a   1.000
_cell.length_b   1.000
_cell.length_c   1.000
_cell.angle_alpha   90.00
_cell.angle_beta   90.00
_cell.angle_gamma   90.00
#
_symmetry.space_group_name_H-M   'P 1'
#
loop_
_entity.id
_entity.type
_entity.pdbx_description
1 polymer ?
#
loop_
_entity_poly.entity_id
_entity_poly.type
_entity_poly.pdbx_seq_one_letter_code
_entity_poly.pdbx_strand_id
1 'polypeptide(L)'
;MSQIAILTRPQGRNGALAQRLHDAGWQTLCLPALRIEPLPPENGVVPLPRDYDLVVFVSGNAARLYLEQLRERGELPWPAGAVAATVGPASARALLDSGQFGADTTVLHPAETAPTHDSEALLVRGTQGRDWLADRLVAAGVEVSRHAVY
;
A
#
# COMPACT_ATOMS: atom_id res chain seq x y z
N MET A 1 20.70 18.04 29.26
CA MET A 1 20.26 16.61 29.19
C MET A 1 20.06 16.25 27.73
N SER A 2 20.68 15.19 27.22
CA SER A 2 20.40 14.74 25.84
C SER A 2 19.04 14.05 25.84
N GLN A 3 18.19 14.48 24.94
CA GLN A 3 16.87 13.87 24.72
C GLN A 3 17.04 12.60 23.88
N ILE A 4 16.33 11.53 24.24
CA ILE A 4 16.37 10.25 23.54
C ILE A 4 15.00 9.96 22.96
N ALA A 5 14.94 9.66 21.65
CA ALA A 5 13.74 9.22 20.98
C ALA A 5 13.82 7.71 20.68
N ILE A 6 12.78 6.97 21.02
CA ILE A 6 12.65 5.55 20.67
C ILE A 6 11.80 5.43 19.41
N LEU A 7 12.37 4.84 18.36
CA LEU A 7 11.75 4.68 17.07
C LEU A 7 11.25 3.24 16.89
N THR A 8 9.94 3.07 16.88
CA THR A 8 9.27 1.75 16.89
C THR A 8 8.70 1.31 15.54
N ARG A 9 8.87 2.11 14.49
CA ARG A 9 8.43 1.74 13.13
C ARG A 9 9.09 0.44 12.67
N PRO A 10 8.48 -0.28 11.73
CA PRO A 10 9.07 -1.48 11.14
C PRO A 10 10.51 -1.27 10.69
N GLN A 11 11.30 -2.32 10.72
CA GLN A 11 12.71 -2.31 10.31
C GLN A 11 12.89 -1.66 8.94
N GLY A 12 13.92 -0.84 8.78
CA GLY A 12 14.22 -0.10 7.54
C GLY A 12 13.38 1.18 7.32
N ARG A 13 12.42 1.49 8.21
CA ARG A 13 11.52 2.66 8.06
C ARG A 13 11.88 3.83 8.99
N ASN A 14 12.93 3.69 9.79
CA ASN A 14 13.32 4.70 10.79
C ASN A 14 14.42 5.65 10.31
N GLY A 15 15.17 5.32 9.27
CA GLY A 15 16.39 6.04 8.88
C GLY A 15 16.21 7.55 8.69
N ALA A 16 15.25 7.96 7.85
CA ALA A 16 15.02 9.38 7.58
C ALA A 16 14.54 10.15 8.83
N LEU A 17 13.74 9.52 9.70
CA LEU A 17 13.29 10.13 10.94
C LEU A 17 14.44 10.20 11.96
N ALA A 18 15.24 9.16 12.09
CA ALA A 18 16.41 9.12 12.94
C ALA A 18 17.41 10.22 12.57
N GLN A 19 17.69 10.41 11.28
CA GLN A 19 18.58 11.46 10.80
C GLN A 19 18.05 12.86 11.18
N ARG A 20 16.76 13.12 10.91
CA ARG A 20 16.15 14.43 11.25
C ARG A 20 16.18 14.72 12.75
N LEU A 21 15.98 13.70 13.59
CA LEU A 21 16.07 13.83 15.03
C LEU A 21 17.51 14.09 15.49
N HIS A 22 18.46 13.39 14.87
CA HIS A 22 19.89 13.60 15.14
C HIS A 22 20.32 15.02 14.79
N ASP A 23 19.91 15.54 13.62
CA ASP A 23 20.17 16.90 13.18
C ASP A 23 19.55 17.95 14.12
N ALA A 24 18.47 17.58 14.83
CA ALA A 24 17.83 18.39 15.86
C ALA A 24 18.44 18.19 17.27
N GLY A 25 19.56 17.46 17.40
CA GLY A 25 20.27 17.25 18.66
C GLY A 25 19.73 16.12 19.54
N TRP A 26 18.83 15.25 19.01
CA TRP A 26 18.29 14.10 19.72
C TRP A 26 19.18 12.87 19.53
N GLN A 27 19.29 12.05 20.55
CA GLN A 27 19.76 10.69 20.39
C GLN A 27 18.58 9.80 19.97
N THR A 28 18.83 8.80 19.13
CA THR A 28 17.79 7.88 18.67
C THR A 28 18.14 6.44 19.00
N LEU A 29 17.14 5.69 19.49
CA LEU A 29 17.18 4.26 19.69
C LEU A 29 16.15 3.59 18.80
N CYS A 30 16.60 2.82 17.81
CA CYS A 30 15.70 2.07 16.92
C CYS A 30 15.36 0.73 17.55
N LEU A 31 14.10 0.57 17.98
CA LEU A 31 13.51 -0.65 18.50
C LEU A 31 12.25 -0.98 17.70
N PRO A 32 12.37 -1.62 16.51
CA PRO A 32 11.23 -1.97 15.69
C PRO A 32 10.24 -2.86 16.46
N ALA A 33 9.01 -2.39 16.65
CA ALA A 33 7.96 -3.14 17.33
C ALA A 33 7.28 -4.17 16.41
N LEU A 34 7.47 -4.03 15.09
CA LEU A 34 6.84 -4.88 14.07
C LEU A 34 7.85 -5.25 12.99
N ARG A 35 7.72 -6.48 12.48
CA ARG A 35 8.38 -6.93 11.26
C ARG A 35 7.31 -7.13 10.18
N ILE A 36 7.57 -6.60 8.99
CA ILE A 36 6.73 -6.86 7.81
C ILE A 36 7.35 -8.04 7.07
N GLU A 37 6.63 -9.14 7.02
CA GLU A 37 7.03 -10.35 6.31
C GLU A 37 6.11 -10.56 5.11
N PRO A 38 6.67 -10.79 3.90
CA PRO A 38 5.86 -11.11 2.73
C PRO A 38 5.07 -12.40 2.96
N LEU A 39 3.81 -12.41 2.56
CA LEU A 39 3.01 -13.63 2.52
C LEU A 39 2.95 -14.18 1.09
N PRO A 40 3.03 -15.50 0.92
CA PRO A 40 2.73 -16.11 -0.36
C PRO A 40 1.25 -15.88 -0.71
N PRO A 41 0.92 -15.78 -2.01
CA PRO A 41 -0.46 -15.66 -2.43
C PRO A 41 -1.29 -16.86 -1.98
N GLU A 42 -2.53 -16.61 -1.59
CA GLU A 42 -3.47 -17.67 -1.23
C GLU A 42 -3.69 -18.62 -2.41
N ASN A 43 -3.56 -19.92 -2.17
CA ASN A 43 -3.61 -20.98 -3.20
C ASN A 43 -2.64 -20.74 -4.39
N GLY A 44 -1.57 -19.97 -4.21
CA GLY A 44 -0.63 -19.63 -5.26
C GLY A 44 -1.18 -18.66 -6.32
N VAL A 45 -2.35 -18.08 -6.13
CA VAL A 45 -3.00 -17.17 -7.07
C VAL A 45 -2.81 -15.72 -6.63
N VAL A 46 -2.19 -14.90 -7.49
CA VAL A 46 -2.16 -13.45 -7.33
C VAL A 46 -3.31 -12.87 -8.13
N PRO A 47 -4.26 -12.16 -7.50
CA PRO A 47 -5.27 -11.40 -8.23
C PRO A 47 -4.60 -10.39 -9.16
N LEU A 48 -5.07 -10.28 -10.40
CA LEU A 48 -4.42 -9.41 -11.38
C LEU A 48 -5.14 -8.07 -11.50
N PRO A 49 -4.41 -6.95 -11.62
CA PRO A 49 -5.04 -5.62 -11.68
C PRO A 49 -6.06 -5.47 -12.82
N ARG A 50 -5.84 -6.16 -13.95
CA ARG A 50 -6.73 -6.12 -15.13
C ARG A 50 -8.10 -6.73 -14.91
N ASP A 51 -8.27 -7.51 -13.85
CA ASP A 51 -9.53 -8.15 -13.49
C ASP A 51 -10.39 -7.27 -12.56
N TYR A 52 -9.93 -6.04 -12.28
CA TYR A 52 -10.58 -5.10 -11.35
C TYR A 52 -10.60 -3.68 -11.92
N ASP A 53 -11.68 -2.95 -11.67
CA ASP A 53 -11.77 -1.52 -12.00
C ASP A 53 -10.94 -0.66 -11.05
N LEU A 54 -10.81 -1.11 -9.80
CA LEU A 54 -10.12 -0.38 -8.73
C LEU A 54 -9.29 -1.31 -7.85
N VAL A 55 -8.02 -0.98 -7.69
CA VAL A 55 -7.11 -1.64 -6.74
C VAL A 55 -6.73 -0.66 -5.64
N VAL A 56 -7.10 -0.96 -4.40
CA VAL A 56 -6.87 -0.07 -3.25
C VAL A 56 -5.72 -0.56 -2.39
N PHE A 57 -4.71 0.25 -2.23
CA PHE A 57 -3.55 -0.02 -1.38
C PHE A 57 -3.69 0.68 -0.04
N VAL A 58 -3.83 -0.08 1.05
CA VAL A 58 -4.01 0.47 2.40
C VAL A 58 -2.69 0.91 3.05
N SER A 59 -1.55 0.62 2.43
CA SER A 59 -0.23 1.05 2.91
C SER A 59 0.83 0.97 1.82
N GLY A 60 1.93 1.69 1.98
CA GLY A 60 3.09 1.58 1.08
C GLY A 60 3.74 0.18 1.10
N ASN A 61 3.64 -0.57 2.21
CA ASN A 61 4.10 -1.96 2.24
C ASN A 61 3.22 -2.88 1.40
N ALA A 62 1.89 -2.69 1.48
CA ALA A 62 0.95 -3.42 0.62
C ALA A 62 1.24 -3.17 -0.85
N ALA A 63 1.44 -1.92 -1.24
CA ALA A 63 1.79 -1.55 -2.61
C ALA A 63 3.09 -2.22 -3.08
N ARG A 64 4.16 -2.09 -2.31
CA ARG A 64 5.47 -2.66 -2.66
C ARG A 64 5.41 -4.19 -2.82
N LEU A 65 4.83 -4.89 -1.85
CA LEU A 65 4.80 -6.36 -1.85
C LEU A 65 3.90 -6.91 -2.97
N TYR A 66 2.78 -6.26 -3.24
CA TYR A 66 1.93 -6.66 -4.36
C TYR A 66 2.60 -6.42 -5.71
N LEU A 67 3.28 -5.29 -5.91
CA LEU A 67 4.08 -5.04 -7.12
C LEU A 67 5.23 -6.06 -7.28
N GLU A 68 5.84 -6.52 -6.18
CA GLU A 68 6.81 -7.61 -6.22
C GLU A 68 6.19 -8.91 -6.71
N GLN A 69 5.02 -9.30 -6.19
CA GLN A 69 4.28 -10.49 -6.65
C GLN A 69 3.92 -10.40 -8.14
N LEU A 70 3.48 -9.25 -8.62
CA LEU A 70 3.20 -9.03 -10.04
C LEU A 70 4.46 -9.11 -10.90
N ARG A 71 5.57 -8.54 -10.43
CA ARG A 71 6.86 -8.59 -11.14
C ARG A 71 7.36 -10.02 -11.32
N GLU A 72 7.29 -10.84 -10.27
CA GLU A 72 7.69 -12.25 -10.31
C GLU A 72 6.89 -13.07 -11.32
N ARG A 73 5.68 -12.60 -11.66
CA ARG A 73 4.78 -13.24 -12.64
C ARG A 73 4.85 -12.64 -14.04
N GLY A 74 5.64 -11.58 -14.24
CA GLY A 74 5.71 -10.86 -15.51
C GLY A 74 4.46 -10.05 -15.84
N GLU A 75 3.66 -9.65 -14.83
CA GLU A 75 2.40 -8.93 -14.95
C GLU A 75 2.54 -7.39 -14.80
N LEU A 76 3.76 -6.89 -14.98
CA LEU A 76 4.04 -5.45 -15.01
C LEU A 76 4.49 -5.04 -16.43
N PRO A 77 4.30 -3.79 -16.84
CA PRO A 77 3.84 -2.62 -16.08
C PRO A 77 2.34 -2.66 -15.75
N TRP A 78 1.90 -1.75 -14.87
CA TRP A 78 0.50 -1.61 -14.45
C TRP A 78 -0.42 -1.37 -15.65
N PRO A 79 -1.57 -2.08 -15.77
CA PRO A 79 -2.46 -1.95 -16.92
C PRO A 79 -3.21 -0.61 -16.92
N ALA A 80 -3.32 0.01 -18.08
CA ALA A 80 -3.94 1.33 -18.23
C ALA A 80 -5.43 1.38 -17.82
N GLY A 81 -6.14 0.25 -17.90
CA GLY A 81 -7.57 0.19 -17.55
C GLY A 81 -7.86 0.06 -16.05
N ALA A 82 -6.86 -0.29 -15.23
CA ALA A 82 -7.04 -0.48 -13.79
C ALA A 82 -6.65 0.78 -13.03
N VAL A 83 -7.58 1.31 -12.23
CA VAL A 83 -7.32 2.44 -11.35
C VAL A 83 -6.64 1.96 -10.07
N ALA A 84 -5.51 2.57 -9.70
CA ALA A 84 -4.89 2.36 -8.41
C ALA A 84 -5.33 3.45 -7.43
N ALA A 85 -5.69 3.10 -6.21
CA ALA A 85 -6.01 4.05 -5.15
C ALA A 85 -5.20 3.79 -3.88
N THR A 86 -4.91 4.83 -3.13
CA THR A 86 -4.19 4.73 -1.87
C THR A 86 -4.90 5.51 -0.77
N VAL A 87 -4.71 5.09 0.48
CA VAL A 87 -5.30 5.76 1.66
C VAL A 87 -4.49 6.98 2.12
N GLY A 88 -3.40 7.31 1.45
CA GLY A 88 -2.61 8.48 1.82
C GLY A 88 -1.51 8.84 0.81
N PRO A 89 -1.03 10.09 0.83
CA PRO A 89 -0.09 10.62 -0.15
C PRO A 89 1.27 9.91 -0.17
N ALA A 90 1.74 9.41 0.96
CA ALA A 90 2.99 8.66 1.04
C ALA A 90 2.92 7.32 0.29
N SER A 91 1.76 6.65 0.33
CA SER A 91 1.52 5.41 -0.42
C SER A 91 1.38 5.69 -1.92
N ALA A 92 0.70 6.78 -2.30
CA ALA A 92 0.60 7.21 -3.69
C ALA A 92 1.99 7.49 -4.29
N ARG A 93 2.82 8.22 -3.55
CA ARG A 93 4.21 8.48 -3.96
C ARG A 93 4.99 7.18 -4.15
N ALA A 94 4.86 6.21 -3.24
CA ALA A 94 5.53 4.92 -3.35
C ALA A 94 5.11 4.13 -4.62
N LEU A 95 3.85 4.24 -5.05
CA LEU A 95 3.39 3.67 -6.31
C LEU A 95 4.04 4.38 -7.50
N LEU A 96 3.98 5.70 -7.56
CA LEU A 96 4.52 6.49 -8.66
C LEU A 96 6.05 6.32 -8.80
N ASP A 97 6.77 6.32 -7.66
CA ASP A 97 8.23 6.11 -7.62
C ASP A 97 8.65 4.69 -8.03
N SER A 98 7.72 3.74 -8.08
CA SER A 98 8.01 2.37 -8.54
C SER A 98 8.36 2.28 -10.03
N GLY A 99 8.00 3.29 -10.82
CA GLY A 99 8.20 3.33 -12.27
C GLY A 99 7.31 2.36 -13.06
N GLN A 100 6.28 1.78 -12.41
CA GLN A 100 5.37 0.81 -13.04
C GLN A 100 4.08 1.45 -13.55
N PHE A 101 3.86 2.73 -13.24
CA PHE A 101 2.68 3.51 -13.61
C PHE A 101 3.04 4.49 -14.71
N GLY A 102 2.49 4.29 -15.90
CA GLY A 102 2.68 5.17 -17.06
C GLY A 102 1.73 6.37 -17.07
N ALA A 103 1.84 7.17 -18.14
CA ALA A 103 0.98 8.37 -18.33
C ALA A 103 -0.51 8.03 -18.45
N ASP A 104 -0.84 6.82 -18.92
CA ASP A 104 -2.21 6.36 -19.11
C ASP A 104 -2.78 5.61 -17.89
N THR A 105 -2.07 5.66 -16.76
CA THR A 105 -2.51 5.02 -15.51
C THR A 105 -2.99 6.07 -14.52
N THR A 106 -4.07 5.74 -13.77
CA THR A 106 -4.64 6.63 -12.77
C THR A 106 -4.28 6.16 -11.37
N VAL A 107 -3.70 7.04 -10.55
CA VAL A 107 -3.42 6.81 -9.13
C VAL A 107 -4.20 7.82 -8.30
N LEU A 108 -5.23 7.36 -7.60
CA LEU A 108 -6.08 8.17 -6.73
C LEU A 108 -5.54 8.20 -5.28
N HIS A 109 -5.79 9.29 -4.57
CA HIS A 109 -5.51 9.43 -3.14
C HIS A 109 -6.57 10.35 -2.47
N PRO A 110 -6.62 10.46 -1.10
CA PRO A 110 -7.75 11.05 -0.36
C PRO A 110 -8.04 12.54 -0.61
N ALA A 111 -8.20 13.01 -1.79
CA ALA A 111 -8.79 14.29 -2.17
C ALA A 111 -9.67 14.13 -3.41
N GLU A 112 -9.80 12.91 -3.90
CA GLU A 112 -10.44 12.59 -5.17
C GLU A 112 -11.67 11.70 -4.94
N THR A 113 -12.61 11.75 -5.87
CA THR A 113 -13.95 11.13 -5.75
C THR A 113 -13.95 9.61 -5.65
N ALA A 114 -14.89 9.07 -4.86
CA ALA A 114 -15.12 7.64 -4.72
C ALA A 114 -15.64 7.00 -6.02
N PRO A 115 -15.40 5.68 -6.25
CA PRO A 115 -15.93 4.94 -7.39
C PRO A 115 -17.47 4.90 -7.39
N THR A 116 -18.03 4.84 -8.58
CA THR A 116 -19.49 4.73 -8.82
C THR A 116 -19.97 3.28 -8.74
N HIS A 117 -21.30 3.08 -8.67
CA HIS A 117 -21.97 1.77 -8.63
C HIS A 117 -21.50 0.82 -9.74
N ASP A 118 -21.57 -0.50 -9.47
CA ASP A 118 -21.22 -1.61 -10.37
C ASP A 118 -19.71 -1.77 -10.68
N SER A 119 -18.85 -1.35 -9.75
CA SER A 119 -17.39 -1.50 -9.87
C SER A 119 -16.87 -2.68 -9.04
N GLU A 120 -15.83 -3.36 -9.55
CA GLU A 120 -15.09 -4.37 -8.82
C GLU A 120 -13.81 -3.76 -8.22
N ALA A 121 -13.61 -3.92 -6.93
CA ALA A 121 -12.45 -3.40 -6.21
C ALA A 121 -11.62 -4.51 -5.56
N LEU A 122 -10.31 -4.46 -5.77
CA LEU A 122 -9.34 -5.27 -5.05
C LEU A 122 -8.72 -4.46 -3.90
N LEU A 123 -8.90 -4.94 -2.67
CA LEU A 123 -8.30 -4.34 -1.48
C LEU A 123 -7.00 -5.08 -1.12
N VAL A 124 -5.86 -4.46 -1.42
CA VAL A 124 -4.52 -5.00 -1.10
C VAL A 124 -4.08 -4.51 0.28
N ARG A 125 -3.86 -5.43 1.21
CA ARG A 125 -3.66 -5.13 2.63
C ARG A 125 -2.72 -6.09 3.36
N GLY A 126 -2.46 -5.83 4.64
CA GLY A 126 -1.95 -6.82 5.59
C GLY A 126 -3.06 -7.74 6.10
N THR A 127 -2.67 -8.84 6.75
CA THR A 127 -3.61 -9.81 7.36
C THR A 127 -4.45 -9.18 8.47
N GLN A 128 -3.90 -8.19 9.16
CA GLN A 128 -4.60 -7.43 10.21
C GLN A 128 -4.92 -6.02 9.72
N GLY A 129 -6.08 -5.52 10.05
CA GLY A 129 -6.49 -4.17 9.70
C GLY A 129 -7.98 -3.96 9.91
N ARG A 130 -8.42 -2.72 9.82
CA ARG A 130 -9.83 -2.35 9.94
C ARG A 130 -10.54 -2.64 8.63
N ASP A 131 -11.66 -3.34 8.66
CA ASP A 131 -12.49 -3.61 7.47
C ASP A 131 -13.36 -2.41 7.06
N TRP A 132 -13.28 -1.31 7.80
CA TRP A 132 -14.03 -0.10 7.56
C TRP A 132 -14.08 0.35 6.09
N LEU A 133 -12.96 0.31 5.38
CA LEU A 133 -12.91 0.72 3.97
C LEU A 133 -13.67 -0.28 3.08
N ALA A 134 -13.49 -1.58 3.32
CA ALA A 134 -14.23 -2.61 2.61
C ALA A 134 -15.74 -2.47 2.83
N ASP A 135 -16.16 -2.27 4.08
CA ASP A 135 -17.57 -2.09 4.44
C ASP A 135 -18.18 -0.84 3.77
N ARG A 136 -17.42 0.25 3.66
CA ARG A 136 -17.86 1.46 2.96
C ARG A 136 -17.97 1.27 1.45
N LEU A 137 -17.05 0.54 0.83
CA LEU A 137 -17.13 0.22 -0.59
C LEU A 137 -18.32 -0.70 -0.90
N VAL A 138 -18.52 -1.74 -0.09
CA VAL A 138 -19.71 -2.63 -0.20
C VAL A 138 -20.99 -1.85 -0.02
N ALA A 139 -21.08 -0.95 0.98
CA ALA A 139 -22.24 -0.10 1.19
C ALA A 139 -22.50 0.87 0.03
N ALA A 140 -21.49 1.20 -0.75
CA ALA A 140 -21.59 1.99 -1.98
C ALA A 140 -21.92 1.15 -3.23
N GLY A 141 -22.17 -0.16 -3.08
CA GLY A 141 -22.50 -1.05 -4.19
C GLY A 141 -21.31 -1.60 -4.96
N VAL A 142 -20.09 -1.51 -4.40
CA VAL A 142 -18.86 -2.03 -5.01
C VAL A 142 -18.64 -3.46 -4.57
N GLU A 143 -18.38 -4.38 -5.50
CA GLU A 143 -17.92 -5.74 -5.18
C GLU A 143 -16.44 -5.69 -4.73
N VAL A 144 -16.13 -6.24 -3.54
CA VAL A 144 -14.81 -6.11 -2.93
C VAL A 144 -14.13 -7.46 -2.73
N SER A 145 -13.01 -7.66 -3.42
CA SER A 145 -12.04 -8.73 -3.17
C SER A 145 -10.93 -8.26 -2.23
N ARG A 146 -10.39 -9.17 -1.42
CA ARG A 146 -9.31 -8.87 -0.47
C ARG A 146 -8.08 -9.71 -0.77
N HIS A 147 -6.91 -9.08 -0.78
CA HIS A 147 -5.64 -9.76 -0.96
C HIS A 147 -4.65 -9.35 0.14
N ALA A 148 -4.24 -10.32 0.94
CA ALA A 148 -3.25 -10.10 1.99
C ALA A 148 -1.84 -10.36 1.42
N VAL A 149 -0.91 -9.42 1.68
CA VAL A 149 0.48 -9.47 1.20
C VAL A 149 1.51 -9.46 2.33
N TYR A 150 1.09 -9.27 3.59
CA TYR A 150 1.94 -9.38 4.79
C TYR A 150 1.12 -9.58 6.07
#